data_63e690e63c919d20587ebf83864fdef4
#
_entry.id   63e690e63c919d20587ebf83864fdef4
#
_cell.length_a   1.000
_cell.length_b   1.000
_cell.length_c   1.000
_cell.angle_alpha   90.00
_cell.angle_beta   90.00
_cell.angle_gamma   90.00
#
_symmetry.space_group_name_H-M   'P 1'
#
loop_
_entity.id
_entity.type
_entity.pdbx_description
1 polymer ?
#
loop_
_entity_poly.entity_id
_entity_poly.type
_entity_poly.pdbx_seq_one_letter_code
_entity_poly.pdbx_strand_id
1 'polypeptide(L)'
;MTGDQIASPEYVDNLVISAYAIWATGDDINSSFSLWNYDVRSDDCYKGGSGTEDGGVFNALEISKGINTTDWNINDIWKRLYQCITRANTALQSLDLMDEKTYPLKNQRIAEMRFLRGHAHFMLKQLFKKIVIVDDENMEPNAYNKLSNTTYTNNEQWQKIADDFQFAYDNLLEVQIEKGRPTQAAAAAYLAKTYLYKAYRQDGVNNNLTGIDEEDLKQVVKYTDPDRKSVV
;
A
#
# COMPACT_ATOMS: atom_id res chain seq x y z
N MET A 1 25.41 -7.89 12.39
CA MET A 1 25.46 -8.51 11.06
C MET A 1 26.56 -7.82 10.27
N THR A 2 27.41 -8.58 9.60
CA THR A 2 28.44 -8.02 8.72
C THR A 2 27.80 -7.63 7.37
N GLY A 3 28.40 -6.68 6.64
CA GLY A 3 27.90 -6.25 5.33
C GLY A 3 27.68 -7.40 4.34
N ASP A 4 28.55 -8.41 4.37
CA ASP A 4 28.46 -9.59 3.51
C ASP A 4 27.24 -10.49 3.80
N GLN A 5 26.74 -10.49 5.03
CA GLN A 5 25.53 -11.26 5.41
C GLN A 5 24.26 -10.57 4.92
N ILE A 6 24.25 -9.24 4.85
CA ILE A 6 23.09 -8.45 4.43
C ILE A 6 22.90 -8.53 2.90
N ALA A 7 23.97 -8.79 2.16
CA ALA A 7 23.99 -8.87 0.69
C ALA A 7 24.05 -10.32 0.18
N SER A 8 23.58 -11.32 0.94
CA SER A 8 23.52 -12.70 0.44
C SER A 8 22.15 -13.00 -0.20
N PRO A 9 22.06 -13.79 -1.27
CA PRO A 9 20.81 -14.17 -1.91
C PRO A 9 19.77 -14.75 -0.93
N GLU A 10 20.20 -15.66 -0.06
CA GLU A 10 19.34 -16.29 0.94
C GLU A 10 18.76 -15.27 1.94
N TYR A 11 19.58 -14.33 2.38
CA TYR A 11 19.11 -13.28 3.31
C TYR A 11 18.09 -12.36 2.64
N VAL A 12 18.33 -11.98 1.39
CA VAL A 12 17.42 -11.16 0.58
C VAL A 12 16.10 -11.88 0.36
N ASP A 13 16.12 -13.17 0.00
CA ASP A 13 14.89 -13.97 -0.17
C ASP A 13 14.09 -14.04 1.12
N ASN A 14 14.73 -14.18 2.28
CA ASN A 14 14.06 -14.16 3.59
C ASN A 14 13.41 -12.79 3.89
N LEU A 15 14.04 -11.68 3.52
CA LEU A 15 13.45 -10.33 3.65
C LEU A 15 12.24 -10.17 2.73
N VAL A 16 12.33 -10.62 1.49
CA VAL A 16 11.21 -10.62 0.54
C VAL A 16 10.04 -11.44 1.10
N ILE A 17 10.28 -12.66 1.57
CA ILE A 17 9.26 -13.50 2.21
C ILE A 17 8.67 -12.81 3.44
N SER A 18 9.48 -12.17 4.27
CA SER A 18 9.03 -11.41 5.44
C SER A 18 8.08 -10.26 5.07
N ALA A 19 8.31 -9.61 3.93
CA ALA A 19 7.41 -8.56 3.44
C ALA A 19 6.06 -9.12 2.99
N TYR A 20 6.01 -10.33 2.41
CA TYR A 20 4.75 -11.01 2.09
C TYR A 20 4.03 -11.56 3.33
N ALA A 21 4.78 -12.07 4.31
CA ALA A 21 4.22 -12.76 5.46
C ALA A 21 3.20 -11.92 6.23
N ILE A 22 3.43 -10.61 6.35
CA ILE A 22 2.51 -9.71 7.05
C ILE A 22 1.15 -9.55 6.34
N TRP A 23 1.07 -9.88 5.04
CA TRP A 23 -0.19 -9.90 4.29
C TRP A 23 -0.90 -11.25 4.38
N ALA A 24 -0.21 -12.31 4.77
CA ALA A 24 -0.68 -13.68 4.69
C ALA A 24 -1.12 -14.27 6.03
N THR A 25 -0.68 -13.71 7.16
CA THR A 25 -0.96 -14.27 8.48
C THR A 25 -2.32 -13.81 9.02
N GLY A 26 -3.05 -14.70 9.69
CA GLY A 26 -4.44 -14.50 10.09
C GLY A 26 -4.69 -13.38 11.11
N ASP A 27 -3.67 -12.99 11.88
CA ASP A 27 -3.75 -11.90 12.86
C ASP A 27 -3.26 -10.56 12.27
N ASP A 28 -2.89 -10.54 11.00
CA ASP A 28 -2.33 -9.40 10.31
C ASP A 28 -3.39 -8.61 9.50
N ILE A 29 -2.95 -7.85 8.50
CA ILE A 29 -3.77 -6.89 7.75
C ILE A 29 -5.00 -7.53 7.10
N ASN A 30 -4.89 -8.79 6.67
CA ASN A 30 -5.99 -9.53 6.04
C ASN A 30 -6.88 -10.28 7.03
N SER A 31 -6.71 -10.07 8.34
CA SER A 31 -7.69 -10.55 9.30
C SER A 31 -9.04 -9.87 9.07
N SER A 32 -10.12 -10.59 9.37
CA SER A 32 -11.48 -10.05 9.27
C SER A 32 -11.61 -8.71 9.99
N PHE A 33 -11.00 -8.59 11.17
CA PHE A 33 -11.04 -7.35 11.96
C PHE A 33 -10.33 -6.17 11.28
N SER A 34 -9.25 -6.40 10.55
CA SER A 34 -8.58 -5.32 9.80
C SER A 34 -9.42 -4.86 8.61
N LEU A 35 -10.01 -5.80 7.87
CA LEU A 35 -10.87 -5.49 6.73
C LEU A 35 -12.15 -4.78 7.15
N TRP A 36 -12.72 -5.08 8.31
CA TRP A 36 -13.91 -4.40 8.80
C TRP A 36 -13.73 -2.89 8.96
N ASN A 37 -12.52 -2.39 9.18
CA ASN A 37 -12.26 -0.94 9.17
C ASN A 37 -12.58 -0.27 7.83
N TYR A 38 -12.58 -1.01 6.72
CA TYR A 38 -12.97 -0.54 5.41
C TYR A 38 -14.46 -0.76 5.16
N ASP A 39 -14.92 -1.98 5.36
CA ASP A 39 -16.24 -2.42 4.93
C ASP A 39 -17.38 -1.80 5.72
N VAL A 40 -17.25 -1.70 7.05
CA VAL A 40 -18.30 -1.10 7.90
C VAL A 40 -18.48 0.41 7.71
N ARG A 41 -17.59 1.06 6.99
CA ARG A 41 -17.71 2.49 6.63
C ARG A 41 -18.45 2.70 5.32
N SER A 42 -18.71 1.64 4.60
CA SER A 42 -19.54 1.63 3.41
C SER A 42 -20.98 1.25 3.80
N ASP A 43 -21.94 1.55 2.93
CA ASP A 43 -23.33 1.12 3.12
C ASP A 43 -23.54 -0.35 2.70
N ASP A 44 -22.49 -1.02 2.23
CA ASP A 44 -22.53 -2.42 1.76
C ASP A 44 -22.34 -3.45 2.87
N CYS A 45 -21.84 -3.02 4.04
CA CYS A 45 -21.57 -3.90 5.17
C CYS A 45 -22.13 -3.34 6.47
N TYR A 46 -22.85 -4.18 7.19
CA TYR A 46 -23.36 -3.91 8.54
C TYR A 46 -22.55 -4.66 9.58
N LYS A 47 -22.19 -3.98 10.67
CA LYS A 47 -21.40 -4.58 11.75
C LYS A 47 -22.01 -5.89 12.28
N GLY A 48 -23.33 -5.97 12.39
CA GLY A 48 -24.01 -7.13 12.95
C GLY A 48 -23.83 -7.25 14.46
N GLY A 49 -23.86 -8.50 14.96
CA GLY A 49 -23.69 -8.82 16.37
C GLY A 49 -24.92 -8.65 17.23
N SER A 50 -24.78 -8.85 18.55
CA SER A 50 -25.86 -8.88 19.52
C SER A 50 -26.30 -7.51 20.03
N GLY A 51 -25.66 -6.43 19.59
CA GLY A 51 -25.98 -5.04 19.98
C GLY A 51 -24.83 -4.09 19.68
N THR A 52 -25.01 -2.82 20.02
CA THR A 52 -24.01 -1.76 19.73
C THR A 52 -22.69 -1.97 20.48
N GLU A 53 -22.72 -2.59 21.62
CA GLU A 53 -21.54 -2.86 22.47
C GLU A 53 -20.71 -4.06 21.94
N ASP A 54 -21.33 -4.95 21.19
CA ASP A 54 -20.65 -6.09 20.55
C ASP A 54 -19.82 -5.59 19.37
N GLY A 55 -18.53 -5.42 19.56
CA GLY A 55 -17.65 -4.77 18.59
C GLY A 55 -17.91 -3.25 18.47
N GLY A 56 -18.09 -2.55 19.58
CA GLY A 56 -18.47 -1.14 19.65
C GLY A 56 -17.61 -0.20 18.82
N VAL A 57 -16.29 -0.50 18.66
CA VAL A 57 -15.37 0.29 17.81
C VAL A 57 -15.76 0.22 16.31
N PHE A 58 -16.30 -0.90 15.85
CA PHE A 58 -16.80 -1.04 14.48
C PHE A 58 -18.18 -0.37 14.33
N ASN A 59 -19.03 -0.42 15.36
CA ASN A 59 -20.27 0.36 15.36
C ASN A 59 -19.98 1.87 15.27
N ALA A 60 -18.97 2.36 15.97
CA ALA A 60 -18.54 3.76 15.89
C ALA A 60 -18.10 4.16 14.47
N LEU A 61 -17.39 3.27 13.76
CA LEU A 61 -17.02 3.48 12.36
C LEU A 61 -18.24 3.49 11.43
N GLU A 62 -19.15 2.53 11.59
CA GLU A 62 -20.37 2.40 10.78
C GLU A 62 -21.25 3.66 10.87
N ILE A 63 -21.53 4.13 12.07
CA ILE A 63 -22.35 5.34 12.26
C ILE A 63 -21.54 6.65 12.19
N SER A 64 -20.24 6.58 11.94
CA SER A 64 -19.32 7.73 11.88
C SER A 64 -19.37 8.62 13.13
N LYS A 65 -19.59 8.02 14.31
CA LYS A 65 -19.76 8.75 15.58
C LYS A 65 -19.06 8.03 16.73
N GLY A 66 -18.36 8.81 17.55
CA GLY A 66 -17.67 8.28 18.75
C GLY A 66 -16.34 7.57 18.43
N ILE A 67 -15.75 7.81 17.26
CA ILE A 67 -14.45 7.29 16.86
C ILE A 67 -13.36 7.99 17.69
N ASN A 68 -12.50 7.20 18.35
CA ASN A 68 -11.38 7.71 19.13
C ASN A 68 -10.06 7.34 18.45
N THR A 69 -9.10 8.24 18.53
CA THR A 69 -7.72 8.00 18.01
C THR A 69 -6.99 6.89 18.76
N THR A 70 -7.49 6.48 19.92
CA THR A 70 -6.95 5.39 20.75
C THR A 70 -7.64 4.05 20.51
N ASP A 71 -8.65 3.99 19.64
CA ASP A 71 -9.36 2.75 19.34
C ASP A 71 -8.37 1.73 18.74
N TRP A 72 -8.37 0.53 19.32
CA TRP A 72 -7.38 -0.50 19.01
C TRP A 72 -7.40 -0.91 17.52
N ASN A 73 -8.57 -1.01 16.91
CA ASN A 73 -8.74 -1.39 15.51
C ASN A 73 -8.07 -0.38 14.55
N ILE A 74 -8.20 0.93 14.83
CA ILE A 74 -7.60 1.99 14.02
C ILE A 74 -6.08 2.01 14.23
N ASN A 75 -5.63 1.89 15.48
CA ASN A 75 -4.22 1.84 15.80
C ASN A 75 -3.53 0.61 15.20
N ASP A 76 -4.21 -0.53 15.23
CA ASP A 76 -3.65 -1.79 14.73
C ASP A 76 -3.46 -1.74 13.21
N ILE A 77 -4.48 -1.34 12.44
CA ILE A 77 -4.35 -1.24 10.99
C ILE A 77 -3.26 -0.23 10.58
N TRP A 78 -3.17 0.92 11.30
CA TRP A 78 -2.10 1.89 11.09
C TRP A 78 -0.71 1.27 11.29
N LYS A 79 -0.48 0.65 12.43
CA LYS A 79 0.81 0.01 12.76
C LYS A 79 1.19 -1.08 11.77
N ARG A 80 0.24 -1.95 11.42
CA ARG A 80 0.49 -3.08 10.54
C ARG A 80 0.81 -2.65 9.12
N LEU A 81 0.12 -1.65 8.58
CA LEU A 81 0.43 -1.11 7.26
C LEU A 81 1.81 -0.45 7.22
N TYR A 82 2.21 0.28 8.28
CA TYR A 82 3.58 0.79 8.37
C TYR A 82 4.63 -0.31 8.59
N GLN A 83 4.30 -1.41 9.25
CA GLN A 83 5.18 -2.58 9.29
C GLN A 83 5.38 -3.20 7.90
N CYS A 84 4.34 -3.24 7.06
CA CYS A 84 4.49 -3.66 5.66
C CYS A 84 5.48 -2.77 4.91
N ILE A 85 5.30 -1.46 5.03
CA ILE A 85 6.18 -0.47 4.39
C ILE A 85 7.62 -0.65 4.86
N THR A 86 7.83 -0.81 6.17
CA THR A 86 9.17 -1.02 6.74
C THR A 86 9.81 -2.30 6.22
N ARG A 87 9.08 -3.42 6.18
CA ARG A 87 9.62 -4.69 5.66
C ARG A 87 9.93 -4.61 4.17
N ALA A 88 9.06 -3.98 3.38
CA ALA A 88 9.31 -3.75 1.96
C ALA A 88 10.57 -2.87 1.75
N ASN A 89 10.71 -1.79 2.50
CA ASN A 89 11.89 -0.91 2.42
C ASN A 89 13.17 -1.62 2.87
N THR A 90 13.13 -2.44 3.92
CA THR A 90 14.29 -3.24 4.35
C THR A 90 14.72 -4.22 3.25
N ALA A 91 13.77 -4.86 2.57
CA ALA A 91 14.06 -5.73 1.44
C ALA A 91 14.63 -4.93 0.25
N LEU A 92 14.07 -3.74 -0.05
CA LEU A 92 14.58 -2.86 -1.12
C LEU A 92 16.02 -2.43 -0.87
N GLN A 93 16.35 -1.99 0.35
CA GLN A 93 17.73 -1.63 0.72
C GLN A 93 18.71 -2.79 0.55
N SER A 94 18.31 -4.00 0.92
CA SER A 94 19.14 -5.20 0.75
C SER A 94 19.26 -5.61 -0.73
N LEU A 95 18.17 -5.51 -1.50
CA LEU A 95 18.14 -5.75 -2.94
C LEU A 95 19.05 -4.79 -3.70
N ASP A 96 19.11 -3.52 -3.28
CA ASP A 96 19.97 -2.52 -3.91
C ASP A 96 21.46 -2.91 -3.85
N LEU A 97 21.88 -3.54 -2.76
CA LEU A 97 23.25 -4.04 -2.58
C LEU A 97 23.59 -5.30 -3.40
N MET A 98 22.59 -5.96 -3.99
CA MET A 98 22.80 -7.19 -4.77
C MET A 98 23.35 -6.88 -6.17
N ASP A 99 24.25 -7.75 -6.66
CA ASP A 99 24.67 -7.76 -8.07
C ASP A 99 23.68 -8.62 -8.88
N GLU A 100 23.24 -8.13 -10.03
CA GLU A 100 22.28 -8.85 -10.90
C GLU A 100 22.83 -10.19 -11.42
N LYS A 101 24.15 -10.34 -11.54
CA LYS A 101 24.77 -11.60 -11.96
C LYS A 101 24.66 -12.68 -10.88
N THR A 102 24.75 -12.28 -9.62
CA THR A 102 24.64 -13.19 -8.47
C THR A 102 23.19 -13.39 -8.02
N TYR A 103 22.31 -12.44 -8.34
CA TYR A 103 20.89 -12.50 -8.02
C TYR A 103 20.03 -12.05 -9.22
N PRO A 104 19.80 -12.92 -10.21
CA PRO A 104 19.09 -12.57 -11.45
C PRO A 104 17.64 -12.11 -11.25
N LEU A 105 17.03 -12.42 -10.10
CA LEU A 105 15.66 -11.99 -9.75
C LEU A 105 15.60 -10.58 -9.15
N LYS A 106 16.73 -9.86 -9.03
CA LYS A 106 16.81 -8.55 -8.37
C LYS A 106 15.71 -7.60 -8.81
N ASN A 107 15.61 -7.31 -10.09
CA ASN A 107 14.66 -6.33 -10.62
C ASN A 107 13.21 -6.75 -10.42
N GLN A 108 12.91 -8.03 -10.57
CA GLN A 108 11.59 -8.59 -10.30
C GLN A 108 11.23 -8.44 -8.80
N ARG A 109 12.15 -8.76 -7.89
CA ARG A 109 11.91 -8.62 -6.45
C ARG A 109 11.78 -7.16 -6.01
N ILE A 110 12.54 -6.24 -6.62
CA ILE A 110 12.34 -4.80 -6.41
C ILE A 110 10.92 -4.39 -6.82
N ALA A 111 10.45 -4.84 -7.98
CA ALA A 111 9.11 -4.52 -8.45
C ALA A 111 8.01 -5.08 -7.53
N GLU A 112 8.19 -6.29 -7.00
CA GLU A 112 7.29 -6.87 -6.00
C GLU A 112 7.27 -6.04 -4.71
N MET A 113 8.42 -5.64 -4.20
CA MET A 113 8.52 -4.85 -2.95
C MET A 113 7.91 -3.46 -3.13
N ARG A 114 8.11 -2.82 -4.27
CA ARG A 114 7.46 -1.55 -4.60
C ARG A 114 5.94 -1.72 -4.70
N PHE A 115 5.46 -2.80 -5.30
CA PHE A 115 4.02 -3.11 -5.32
C PHE A 115 3.45 -3.24 -3.90
N LEU A 116 4.10 -4.01 -3.02
CA LEU A 116 3.64 -4.19 -1.64
C LEU A 116 3.68 -2.88 -0.84
N ARG A 117 4.71 -2.06 -1.01
CA ARG A 117 4.82 -0.73 -0.39
C ARG A 117 3.72 0.21 -0.88
N GLY A 118 3.54 0.30 -2.18
CA GLY A 118 2.47 1.09 -2.80
C GLY A 118 1.09 0.65 -2.32
N HIS A 119 0.86 -0.67 -2.21
CA HIS A 119 -0.40 -1.22 -1.70
C HIS A 119 -0.65 -0.83 -0.23
N ALA A 120 0.36 -0.91 0.62
CA ALA A 120 0.24 -0.48 2.02
C ALA A 120 -0.06 1.02 2.16
N HIS A 121 0.65 1.87 1.39
CA HIS A 121 0.36 3.30 1.35
C HIS A 121 -1.04 3.59 0.79
N PHE A 122 -1.48 2.86 -0.24
CA PHE A 122 -2.81 2.99 -0.82
C PHE A 122 -3.90 2.70 0.22
N MET A 123 -3.78 1.59 0.95
CA MET A 123 -4.71 1.23 2.02
C MET A 123 -4.71 2.28 3.15
N LEU A 124 -3.54 2.74 3.59
CA LEU A 124 -3.43 3.85 4.55
C LEU A 124 -4.17 5.08 4.04
N LYS A 125 -3.98 5.44 2.79
CA LYS A 125 -4.56 6.65 2.19
C LYS A 125 -6.07 6.60 2.08
N GLN A 126 -6.66 5.41 1.92
CA GLN A 126 -8.12 5.23 1.91
C GLN A 126 -8.75 5.45 3.31
N LEU A 127 -8.04 5.05 4.39
CA LEU A 127 -8.55 5.20 5.75
C LEU A 127 -8.19 6.54 6.38
N PHE A 128 -6.98 7.04 6.08
CA PHE A 128 -6.42 8.22 6.72
C PHE A 128 -6.15 9.30 5.66
N LYS A 129 -6.66 10.48 5.89
CA LYS A 129 -6.55 11.60 4.95
C LYS A 129 -5.11 12.03 4.67
N LYS A 130 -4.30 12.08 5.73
CA LYS A 130 -2.88 12.47 5.68
C LYS A 130 -2.04 11.37 6.25
N ILE A 131 -1.19 10.80 5.43
CA ILE A 131 -0.29 9.71 5.80
C ILE A 131 1.17 10.16 5.69
N VAL A 132 2.05 9.44 6.35
CA VAL A 132 3.49 9.60 6.17
C VAL A 132 3.93 8.73 5.01
N ILE A 133 4.44 9.31 3.93
CA ILE A 133 5.02 8.55 2.83
C ILE A 133 6.47 8.21 3.17
N VAL A 134 6.79 6.91 3.13
CA VAL A 134 8.15 6.38 3.33
C VAL A 134 8.55 5.67 2.05
N ASP A 135 9.34 6.34 1.22
CA ASP A 135 9.79 5.90 -0.09
C ASP A 135 11.33 5.85 -0.20
N ASP A 136 11.87 5.69 -1.41
CA ASP A 136 13.30 5.57 -1.64
C ASP A 136 14.10 6.82 -1.24
N GLU A 137 13.45 7.98 -1.19
CA GLU A 137 14.11 9.25 -0.84
C GLU A 137 14.33 9.39 0.67
N ASN A 138 13.55 8.65 1.48
CA ASN A 138 13.48 8.89 2.92
C ASN A 138 13.39 7.61 3.78
N MET A 139 13.63 6.44 3.19
CA MET A 139 13.57 5.15 3.92
C MET A 139 14.77 4.89 4.85
N GLU A 140 15.78 5.76 4.85
CA GLU A 140 16.91 5.65 5.76
C GLU A 140 16.49 5.97 7.21
N PRO A 141 16.98 5.22 8.21
CA PRO A 141 16.55 5.36 9.60
C PRO A 141 16.62 6.79 10.17
N ASN A 142 17.63 7.56 9.76
CA ASN A 142 17.81 8.94 10.21
C ASN A 142 16.83 9.93 9.55
N ALA A 143 16.21 9.56 8.44
CA ALA A 143 15.22 10.38 7.75
C ALA A 143 13.85 10.29 8.43
N TYR A 144 13.50 9.17 9.04
CA TYR A 144 12.18 8.94 9.65
C TYR A 144 11.79 10.00 10.68
N ASN A 145 12.73 10.48 11.51
CA ASN A 145 12.47 11.49 12.53
C ASN A 145 12.11 12.87 11.95
N LYS A 146 12.33 13.07 10.65
CA LYS A 146 12.03 14.32 9.94
C LYS A 146 10.74 14.25 9.15
N LEU A 147 10.16 13.05 9.02
CA LEU A 147 8.95 12.84 8.24
C LEU A 147 7.71 13.28 9.02
N SER A 148 6.82 13.94 8.30
CA SER A 148 5.51 14.34 8.78
C SER A 148 4.45 13.94 7.76
N ASN A 149 3.22 13.73 8.21
CA ASN A 149 2.07 13.55 7.33
C ASN A 149 1.71 14.82 6.52
N THR A 150 2.42 15.91 6.76
CA THR A 150 2.29 17.19 6.03
C THR A 150 3.49 17.47 5.11
N THR A 151 4.47 16.58 5.02
CA THR A 151 5.63 16.70 4.13
C THR A 151 5.19 16.80 2.68
N TYR A 152 4.21 16.02 2.30
CA TYR A 152 3.62 16.01 0.96
C TYR A 152 2.17 16.47 0.99
N THR A 153 1.74 17.20 -0.03
CA THR A 153 0.34 17.54 -0.27
C THR A 153 -0.47 16.25 -0.53
N ASN A 154 -1.81 16.36 -0.47
CA ASN A 154 -2.68 15.22 -0.78
C ASN A 154 -2.42 14.63 -2.18
N ASN A 155 -2.19 15.50 -3.16
CA ASN A 155 -1.94 15.09 -4.54
C ASN A 155 -0.56 14.44 -4.71
N GLU A 156 0.47 14.97 -4.06
CA GLU A 156 1.81 14.38 -4.07
C GLU A 156 1.82 13.01 -3.38
N GLN A 157 1.07 12.81 -2.29
CA GLN A 157 0.95 11.51 -1.66
C GLN A 157 0.35 10.47 -2.62
N TRP A 158 -0.72 10.81 -3.37
CA TRP A 158 -1.26 9.94 -4.41
C TRP A 158 -0.27 9.68 -5.54
N GLN A 159 0.52 10.69 -5.94
CA GLN A 159 1.54 10.51 -6.97
C GLN A 159 2.64 9.54 -6.52
N LYS A 160 3.16 9.68 -5.30
CA LYS A 160 4.16 8.76 -4.74
C LYS A 160 3.65 7.30 -4.69
N ILE A 161 2.36 7.10 -4.41
CA ILE A 161 1.73 5.77 -4.48
C ILE A 161 1.67 5.28 -5.93
N ALA A 162 1.29 6.15 -6.87
CA ALA A 162 1.26 5.82 -8.30
C ALA A 162 2.66 5.47 -8.83
N ASP A 163 3.71 6.16 -8.38
CA ASP A 163 5.09 5.91 -8.81
C ASP A 163 5.57 4.50 -8.40
N ASP A 164 5.19 4.01 -7.22
CA ASP A 164 5.49 2.64 -6.80
C ASP A 164 4.75 1.61 -7.69
N PHE A 165 3.48 1.83 -7.99
CA PHE A 165 2.73 0.95 -8.87
C PHE A 165 3.17 1.05 -10.33
N GLN A 166 3.62 2.24 -10.80
CA GLN A 166 4.16 2.41 -12.14
C GLN A 166 5.44 1.60 -12.30
N PHE A 167 6.36 1.68 -11.32
CA PHE A 167 7.57 0.87 -11.36
C PHE A 167 7.24 -0.63 -11.37
N ALA A 168 6.27 -1.04 -10.55
CA ALA A 168 5.80 -2.41 -10.52
C ALA A 168 5.21 -2.84 -11.87
N TYR A 169 4.38 -1.99 -12.50
CA TYR A 169 3.80 -2.26 -13.81
C TYR A 169 4.86 -2.46 -14.89
N ASP A 170 5.91 -1.64 -14.89
CA ASP A 170 6.95 -1.68 -15.90
C ASP A 170 7.92 -2.88 -15.74
N ASN A 171 7.98 -3.49 -14.55
CA ASN A 171 9.00 -4.48 -14.21
C ASN A 171 8.45 -5.85 -13.73
N LEU A 172 7.17 -5.97 -13.41
CA LEU A 172 6.56 -7.25 -13.04
C LEU A 172 6.27 -8.09 -14.29
N LEU A 173 6.30 -9.39 -14.11
CA LEU A 173 5.91 -10.35 -15.15
C LEU A 173 4.39 -10.31 -15.36
N GLU A 174 3.95 -10.52 -16.61
CA GLU A 174 2.53 -10.72 -16.95
C GLU A 174 1.97 -11.96 -16.23
N VAL A 175 2.75 -13.04 -16.18
CA VAL A 175 2.41 -14.28 -15.48
C VAL A 175 3.53 -14.64 -14.53
N GLN A 176 3.21 -14.79 -13.25
CA GLN A 176 4.16 -15.20 -12.22
C GLN A 176 4.29 -16.72 -12.16
N ILE A 177 5.53 -17.19 -12.02
CA ILE A 177 5.83 -18.62 -11.81
C ILE A 177 5.26 -19.08 -10.46
N GLU A 178 5.43 -18.25 -9.43
CA GLU A 178 4.90 -18.51 -8.09
C GLU A 178 3.54 -17.82 -7.92
N LYS A 179 2.49 -18.62 -7.70
CA LYS A 179 1.13 -18.11 -7.46
C LYS A 179 1.10 -17.25 -6.18
N GLY A 180 0.33 -16.16 -6.23
CA GLY A 180 0.20 -15.22 -5.11
C GLY A 180 1.15 -14.04 -5.16
N ARG A 181 2.14 -14.03 -6.06
CA ARG A 181 2.94 -12.83 -6.32
C ARG A 181 2.21 -11.87 -7.25
N PRO A 182 2.39 -10.54 -7.07
CA PRO A 182 1.73 -9.55 -7.92
C PRO A 182 2.19 -9.67 -9.37
N THR A 183 1.26 -9.49 -10.29
CA THR A 183 1.50 -9.47 -11.73
C THR A 183 1.47 -8.04 -12.27
N GLN A 184 1.89 -7.86 -13.53
CA GLN A 184 1.73 -6.60 -14.25
C GLN A 184 0.27 -6.14 -14.27
N ALA A 185 -0.68 -7.05 -14.46
CA ALA A 185 -2.11 -6.74 -14.43
C ALA A 185 -2.58 -6.23 -13.07
N ALA A 186 -2.06 -6.81 -11.96
CA ALA A 186 -2.35 -6.31 -10.62
C ALA A 186 -1.84 -4.87 -10.43
N ALA A 187 -0.63 -4.58 -10.91
CA ALA A 187 -0.07 -3.22 -10.85
C ALA A 187 -0.88 -2.23 -11.70
N ALA A 188 -1.32 -2.62 -12.89
CA ALA A 188 -2.19 -1.80 -13.75
C ALA A 188 -3.52 -1.47 -13.05
N ALA A 189 -4.16 -2.45 -12.41
CA ALA A 189 -5.41 -2.26 -11.69
C ALA A 189 -5.25 -1.25 -10.53
N TYR A 190 -4.15 -1.35 -9.76
CA TYR A 190 -3.87 -0.40 -8.68
C TYR A 190 -3.45 0.98 -9.18
N LEU A 191 -2.77 1.08 -10.32
CA LEU A 191 -2.52 2.36 -11.01
C LEU A 191 -3.84 3.04 -11.38
N ALA A 192 -4.74 2.32 -12.04
CA ALA A 192 -6.05 2.86 -12.41
C ALA A 192 -6.81 3.37 -11.18
N LYS A 193 -6.88 2.56 -10.10
CA LYS A 193 -7.51 2.97 -8.84
C LYS A 193 -6.83 4.20 -8.24
N THR A 194 -5.51 4.24 -8.20
CA THR A 194 -4.75 5.36 -7.62
C THR A 194 -5.00 6.66 -8.39
N TYR A 195 -4.94 6.61 -9.73
CA TYR A 195 -5.25 7.78 -10.55
C TYR A 195 -6.71 8.21 -10.45
N LEU A 196 -7.64 7.26 -10.26
CA LEU A 196 -9.06 7.60 -10.02
C LEU A 196 -9.20 8.41 -8.72
N TYR A 197 -8.63 7.96 -7.61
CA TYR A 197 -8.64 8.72 -6.36
C TYR A 197 -7.91 10.06 -6.49
N LYS A 198 -6.78 10.10 -7.21
CA LYS A 198 -6.00 11.31 -7.45
C LYS A 198 -6.76 12.33 -8.29
N ALA A 199 -7.52 11.90 -9.30
CA ALA A 199 -8.27 12.78 -10.21
C ALA A 199 -9.32 13.62 -9.49
N TYR A 200 -9.96 13.06 -8.46
CA TYR A 200 -10.98 13.77 -7.67
C TYR A 200 -10.29 14.63 -6.60
N ARG A 201 -10.04 15.91 -6.94
CA ARG A 201 -9.38 16.88 -6.06
C ARG A 201 -10.29 17.23 -4.89
N GLN A 202 -9.74 17.17 -3.68
CA GLN A 202 -10.48 17.49 -2.46
C GLN A 202 -9.78 18.59 -1.67
N ASP A 203 -10.58 19.45 -1.01
CA ASP A 203 -10.02 20.42 -0.07
C ASP A 203 -9.37 19.71 1.15
N GLY A 204 -8.41 20.42 1.76
CA GLY A 204 -7.64 19.88 2.88
C GLY A 204 -8.40 19.77 4.21
N VAL A 205 -9.60 20.34 4.33
CA VAL A 205 -10.33 20.48 5.60
C VAL A 205 -11.61 19.64 5.58
N ASN A 206 -12.50 19.88 4.61
CA ASN A 206 -13.85 19.34 4.61
C ASN A 206 -14.06 18.15 3.65
N ASN A 207 -13.04 17.79 2.87
CA ASN A 207 -13.11 16.79 1.80
C ASN A 207 -14.08 17.14 0.67
N ASN A 208 -14.47 18.42 0.53
CA ASN A 208 -15.32 18.81 -0.58
C ASN A 208 -14.55 18.66 -1.89
N LEU A 209 -15.24 18.19 -2.92
CA LEU A 209 -14.71 18.14 -4.26
C LEU A 209 -14.42 19.57 -4.77
N THR A 210 -13.17 19.83 -5.13
CA THR A 210 -12.72 21.13 -5.65
C THR A 210 -12.49 21.14 -7.17
N GLY A 211 -12.48 19.97 -7.78
CA GLY A 211 -12.30 19.77 -9.21
C GLY A 211 -12.00 18.33 -9.58
N ILE A 212 -12.05 18.08 -10.88
CA ILE A 212 -11.69 16.77 -11.46
C ILE A 212 -10.54 17.02 -12.45
N ASP A 213 -9.48 16.24 -12.32
CA ASP A 213 -8.31 16.32 -13.21
C ASP A 213 -8.46 15.32 -14.36
N GLU A 214 -8.62 15.84 -15.58
CA GLU A 214 -8.85 15.02 -16.77
C GLU A 214 -7.60 14.23 -17.19
N GLU A 215 -6.39 14.73 -16.92
CA GLU A 215 -5.16 14.02 -17.26
C GLU A 215 -4.98 12.77 -16.37
N ASP A 216 -5.32 12.87 -15.10
CA ASP A 216 -5.36 11.71 -14.22
C ASP A 216 -6.45 10.72 -14.65
N LEU A 217 -7.62 11.16 -15.13
CA LEU A 217 -8.65 10.27 -15.68
C LEU A 217 -8.20 9.57 -16.98
N LYS A 218 -7.40 10.23 -17.82
CA LYS A 218 -6.79 9.56 -18.98
C LYS A 218 -5.86 8.43 -18.58
N GLN A 219 -5.14 8.57 -17.44
CA GLN A 219 -4.34 7.46 -16.92
C GLN A 219 -5.23 6.29 -16.45
N VAL A 220 -6.40 6.57 -15.85
CA VAL A 220 -7.36 5.50 -15.51
C VAL A 220 -7.72 4.71 -16.77
N VAL A 221 -8.14 5.37 -17.84
CA VAL A 221 -8.48 4.71 -19.11
C VAL A 221 -7.28 3.93 -19.64
N LYS A 222 -6.09 4.54 -19.64
CA LYS A 222 -4.86 3.91 -20.12
C LYS A 222 -4.59 2.54 -19.47
N TYR A 223 -4.84 2.38 -18.16
CA TYR A 223 -4.54 1.16 -17.42
C TYR A 223 -5.74 0.19 -17.31
N THR A 224 -6.93 0.60 -17.75
CA THR A 224 -8.15 -0.23 -17.77
C THR A 224 -8.64 -0.59 -19.15
N ASP A 225 -7.95 -0.16 -20.22
CA ASP A 225 -8.35 -0.40 -21.60
C ASP A 225 -8.40 -1.91 -21.91
N PRO A 226 -9.58 -2.47 -22.24
CA PRO A 226 -9.75 -3.90 -22.51
C PRO A 226 -9.05 -4.38 -23.80
N ASP A 227 -8.70 -3.48 -24.72
CA ASP A 227 -7.94 -3.81 -25.92
C ASP A 227 -6.45 -4.07 -25.64
N ARG A 228 -5.99 -3.77 -24.45
CA ARG A 228 -4.70 -4.25 -23.95
C ARG A 228 -4.79 -5.74 -23.66
N LYS A 229 -4.40 -6.54 -24.65
CA LYS A 229 -4.30 -8.01 -24.57
C LYS A 229 -3.41 -8.55 -23.44
N SER A 230 -2.83 -7.69 -22.61
CA SER A 230 -1.97 -7.99 -21.47
C SER A 230 -2.68 -7.99 -20.12
N VAL A 231 -4.00 -7.84 -20.06
CA VAL A 231 -4.75 -7.72 -18.79
C VAL A 231 -5.70 -8.90 -18.58
N VAL A 232 -5.60 -9.95 -19.40
CA VAL A 232 -6.40 -11.19 -19.24
C VAL A 232 -5.50 -12.38 -18.96
#